data_7eda2bcb5444f367c09dc6514511c11e
#
_entry.id   7eda2bcb5444f367c09dc6514511c11e
#
_cell.length_a   1.000
_cell.length_b   1.000
_cell.length_c   1.000
_cell.angle_alpha   90.00
_cell.angle_beta   90.00
_cell.angle_gamma   90.00
#
_symmetry.space_group_name_H-M   'P 1'
#
loop_
_entity.id
_entity.type
_entity.pdbx_description
1 polymer ?
#
loop_
_entity_poly.entity_id
_entity_poly.type
_entity_poly.pdbx_seq_one_letter_code
_entity_poly.pdbx_strand_id
1 'polypeptide(L)'
;ARLAGLAEVPAIVIEADDRKAAELAMIENLQREDLHPMEEAAGFQSLIENYHMTQEEAAQRVGKSRSAVANALRLLGLTPTVRRLVEDGQLSAGHARALLPLSSAAQESAASAVVSGGLSVRQTEALAKRLAAKKKEAPATVSAGVDYTAEAQKDLSSRLGRGVKIVTGRKKGRIELEYYGLDDLNDLLDALALLRVTKAQKGPES
;
A
#
# COMPACT_ATOMS: atom_id res chain seq x y z
N ALA A 1 -5.54 -28.61 -37.03
CA ALA A 1 -5.70 -28.95 -38.43
C ALA A 1 -5.77 -30.48 -38.63
N ARG A 2 -4.73 -31.26 -38.28
CA ARG A 2 -4.71 -32.73 -38.50
C ARG A 2 -5.85 -33.47 -37.81
N LEU A 3 -6.15 -33.15 -36.53
CA LEU A 3 -7.27 -33.75 -35.79
C LEU A 3 -8.64 -33.34 -36.35
N ALA A 4 -8.73 -32.23 -37.04
CA ALA A 4 -9.95 -31.75 -37.73
C ALA A 4 -10.04 -32.20 -39.18
N GLY A 5 -9.09 -33.05 -39.69
CA GLY A 5 -9.08 -33.57 -41.04
C GLY A 5 -8.76 -32.53 -42.14
N LEU A 6 -8.25 -31.35 -41.78
CA LEU A 6 -7.89 -30.33 -42.74
C LEU A 6 -6.54 -30.62 -43.39
N ALA A 7 -6.51 -30.68 -44.72
CA ALA A 7 -5.29 -30.89 -45.51
C ALA A 7 -4.44 -29.60 -45.61
N GLU A 8 -5.07 -28.47 -45.60
CA GLU A 8 -4.45 -27.12 -45.75
C GLU A 8 -5.02 -26.16 -44.74
N VAL A 9 -4.24 -25.17 -44.29
CA VAL A 9 -4.65 -24.08 -43.45
C VAL A 9 -4.13 -22.75 -44.03
N PRO A 10 -4.89 -21.65 -43.99
CA PRO A 10 -4.37 -20.36 -44.37
C PRO A 10 -3.26 -19.96 -43.38
N ALA A 11 -2.12 -19.51 -43.89
CA ALA A 11 -0.98 -19.09 -43.08
C ALA A 11 -0.35 -17.84 -43.69
N ILE A 12 0.09 -16.94 -42.82
CA ILE A 12 0.91 -15.77 -43.19
C ILE A 12 2.33 -16.09 -42.78
N VAL A 13 3.24 -16.12 -43.76
CA VAL A 13 4.67 -16.33 -43.50
C VAL A 13 5.31 -14.98 -43.22
N ILE A 14 5.96 -14.87 -42.09
CA ILE A 14 6.70 -13.66 -41.68
C ILE A 14 8.18 -14.04 -41.48
N GLU A 15 9.08 -13.14 -41.86
CA GLU A 15 10.49 -13.24 -41.49
C GLU A 15 10.69 -12.70 -40.08
N ALA A 16 11.11 -13.56 -39.17
CA ALA A 16 11.38 -13.20 -37.79
C ALA A 16 12.51 -14.09 -37.24
N ASP A 17 13.39 -13.48 -36.46
CA ASP A 17 14.32 -14.24 -35.62
C ASP A 17 13.57 -14.86 -34.41
N ASP A 18 14.25 -15.74 -33.69
CA ASP A 18 13.65 -16.45 -32.53
C ASP A 18 13.12 -15.46 -31.47
N ARG A 19 13.82 -14.32 -31.26
CA ARG A 19 13.40 -13.29 -30.31
C ARG A 19 12.10 -12.62 -30.76
N LYS A 20 12.02 -12.27 -32.04
CA LYS A 20 10.83 -11.66 -32.63
C LYS A 20 9.65 -12.63 -32.67
N ALA A 21 9.90 -13.89 -32.96
CA ALA A 21 8.87 -14.92 -32.93
C ALA A 21 8.31 -15.11 -31.52
N ALA A 22 9.15 -15.13 -30.49
CA ALA A 22 8.73 -15.24 -29.09
C ALA A 22 7.97 -13.98 -28.62
N GLU A 23 8.39 -12.77 -29.04
CA GLU A 23 7.67 -11.53 -28.80
C GLU A 23 6.24 -11.58 -29.35
N LEU A 24 6.11 -11.97 -30.62
CA LEU A 24 4.81 -12.05 -31.30
C LEU A 24 3.89 -13.09 -30.65
N ALA A 25 4.43 -14.25 -30.28
CA ALA A 25 3.67 -15.29 -29.57
C ALA A 25 3.18 -14.79 -28.19
N MET A 26 4.00 -14.02 -27.47
CA MET A 26 3.60 -13.45 -26.17
C MET A 26 2.52 -12.39 -26.35
N ILE A 27 2.63 -11.51 -27.35
CA ILE A 27 1.62 -10.50 -27.66
C ILE A 27 0.29 -11.17 -28.02
N GLU A 28 0.32 -12.20 -28.87
CA GLU A 28 -0.88 -12.98 -29.25
C GLU A 28 -1.54 -13.58 -28.01
N ASN A 29 -0.74 -14.21 -27.13
CA ASN A 29 -1.26 -14.80 -25.90
C ASN A 29 -1.87 -13.75 -24.97
N LEU A 30 -1.29 -12.55 -24.86
CA LEU A 30 -1.83 -11.44 -24.06
C LEU A 30 -3.11 -10.81 -24.65
N GLN A 31 -3.41 -11.06 -25.94
CA GLN A 31 -4.65 -10.59 -26.57
C GLN A 31 -5.83 -11.54 -26.33
N ARG A 32 -5.61 -12.69 -25.67
CA ARG A 32 -6.70 -13.60 -25.33
C ARG A 32 -7.63 -12.96 -24.30
N GLU A 33 -8.93 -13.18 -24.47
CA GLU A 33 -9.96 -12.58 -23.58
C GLU A 33 -10.08 -13.30 -22.22
N ASP A 34 -9.60 -14.55 -22.15
CA ASP A 34 -9.75 -15.45 -20.99
C ASP A 34 -8.52 -15.47 -20.06
N LEU A 35 -7.59 -14.53 -20.21
CA LEU A 35 -6.38 -14.46 -19.39
C LEU A 35 -6.69 -14.11 -17.93
N HIS A 36 -6.06 -14.86 -17.03
CA HIS A 36 -6.12 -14.54 -15.62
C HIS A 36 -5.38 -13.22 -15.32
N PRO A 37 -5.89 -12.35 -14.41
CA PRO A 37 -5.26 -11.04 -14.13
C PRO A 37 -3.79 -11.10 -13.71
N MET A 38 -3.36 -12.19 -13.04
CA MET A 38 -1.96 -12.37 -12.66
C MET A 38 -1.08 -12.80 -13.83
N GLU A 39 -1.62 -13.62 -14.75
CA GLU A 39 -0.93 -14.01 -16.00
C GLU A 39 -0.77 -12.79 -16.92
N GLU A 40 -1.82 -11.98 -17.04
CA GLU A 40 -1.78 -10.72 -17.79
C GLU A 40 -0.68 -9.80 -17.25
N ALA A 41 -0.63 -9.63 -15.92
CA ALA A 41 0.39 -8.81 -15.26
C ALA A 41 1.82 -9.32 -15.51
N ALA A 42 2.03 -10.64 -15.41
CA ALA A 42 3.33 -11.27 -15.67
C ALA A 42 3.74 -11.14 -17.15
N GLY A 43 2.78 -11.27 -18.07
CA GLY A 43 3.02 -11.08 -19.50
C GLY A 43 3.45 -9.64 -19.82
N PHE A 44 2.78 -8.62 -19.27
CA PHE A 44 3.21 -7.22 -19.42
C PHE A 44 4.58 -6.95 -18.81
N GLN A 45 4.88 -7.53 -17.64
CA GLN A 45 6.20 -7.43 -17.05
C GLN A 45 7.27 -8.01 -17.98
N SER A 46 7.02 -9.17 -18.56
CA SER A 46 7.94 -9.79 -19.52
C SER A 46 8.17 -8.95 -20.78
N LEU A 47 7.13 -8.32 -21.34
CA LEU A 47 7.29 -7.39 -22.47
C LEU A 47 8.19 -6.20 -22.13
N ILE A 48 8.08 -5.68 -20.92
CA ILE A 48 8.88 -4.53 -20.48
C ILE A 48 10.33 -4.95 -20.17
N GLU A 49 10.53 -6.02 -19.40
CA GLU A 49 11.86 -6.42 -18.93
C GLU A 49 12.68 -7.13 -20.00
N ASN A 50 12.09 -8.09 -20.71
CA ASN A 50 12.81 -8.92 -21.68
C ASN A 50 12.90 -8.32 -23.07
N TYR A 51 11.87 -7.56 -23.46
CA TYR A 51 11.82 -6.90 -24.78
C TYR A 51 12.04 -5.40 -24.74
N HIS A 52 12.31 -4.84 -23.54
CA HIS A 52 12.63 -3.43 -23.31
C HIS A 52 11.57 -2.44 -23.81
N MET A 53 10.31 -2.88 -23.79
CA MET A 53 9.19 -2.02 -24.16
C MET A 53 8.83 -1.05 -23.04
N THR A 54 8.41 0.14 -23.40
CA THR A 54 7.70 1.02 -22.47
C THR A 54 6.28 0.52 -22.22
N GLN A 55 5.65 0.96 -21.14
CA GLN A 55 4.23 0.62 -20.87
C GLN A 55 3.29 1.08 -22.00
N GLU A 56 3.64 2.17 -22.67
CA GLU A 56 2.89 2.72 -23.81
C GLU A 56 3.00 1.78 -25.02
N GLU A 57 4.22 1.36 -25.38
CA GLU A 57 4.45 0.43 -26.49
C GLU A 57 3.79 -0.92 -26.25
N ALA A 58 3.92 -1.49 -25.03
CA ALA A 58 3.24 -2.73 -24.66
C ALA A 58 1.71 -2.60 -24.79
N ALA A 59 1.16 -1.47 -24.34
CA ALA A 59 -0.28 -1.18 -24.44
C ALA A 59 -0.75 -1.14 -25.91
N GLN A 60 -0.04 -0.39 -26.76
CA GLN A 60 -0.35 -0.29 -28.19
C GLN A 60 -0.27 -1.64 -28.90
N ARG A 61 0.78 -2.46 -28.60
CA ARG A 61 0.98 -3.78 -29.21
C ARG A 61 -0.14 -4.77 -28.88
N VAL A 62 -0.65 -4.70 -27.63
CA VAL A 62 -1.72 -5.61 -27.15
C VAL A 62 -3.12 -5.05 -27.41
N GLY A 63 -3.24 -3.79 -27.87
CA GLY A 63 -4.54 -3.13 -28.10
C GLY A 63 -5.25 -2.69 -26.82
N LYS A 64 -4.48 -2.42 -25.75
CA LYS A 64 -5.00 -1.95 -24.46
C LYS A 64 -4.57 -0.51 -24.15
N SER A 65 -5.18 0.12 -23.16
CA SER A 65 -4.74 1.43 -22.70
C SER A 65 -3.49 1.32 -21.81
N ARG A 66 -2.62 2.33 -21.83
CA ARG A 66 -1.48 2.42 -20.90
C ARG A 66 -1.91 2.29 -19.44
N SER A 67 -3.06 2.85 -19.08
CA SER A 67 -3.61 2.74 -17.72
C SER A 67 -4.01 1.30 -17.34
N ALA A 68 -4.48 0.51 -18.30
CA ALA A 68 -4.77 -0.91 -18.10
C ALA A 68 -3.47 -1.68 -17.82
N VAL A 69 -2.42 -1.48 -18.62
CA VAL A 69 -1.09 -2.08 -18.40
C VAL A 69 -0.51 -1.69 -17.03
N ALA A 70 -0.54 -0.40 -16.68
CA ALA A 70 -0.07 0.08 -15.39
C ALA A 70 -0.85 -0.55 -14.22
N ASN A 71 -2.17 -0.72 -14.35
CA ASN A 71 -3.01 -1.35 -13.35
C ASN A 71 -2.73 -2.86 -13.21
N ALA A 72 -2.47 -3.56 -14.31
CA ALA A 72 -2.08 -4.97 -14.29
C ALA A 72 -0.73 -5.14 -13.57
N LEU A 73 0.29 -4.38 -13.96
CA LEU A 73 1.63 -4.42 -13.35
C LEU A 73 1.61 -4.16 -11.83
N ARG A 74 0.73 -3.28 -11.36
CA ARG A 74 0.58 -3.01 -9.92
C ARG A 74 0.17 -4.26 -9.13
N LEU A 75 -0.54 -5.22 -9.73
CA LEU A 75 -0.94 -6.47 -9.06
C LEU A 75 0.27 -7.30 -8.63
N LEU A 76 1.40 -7.16 -9.31
CA LEU A 76 2.66 -7.83 -8.93
C LEU A 76 3.24 -7.30 -7.60
N GLY A 77 2.76 -6.18 -7.08
CA GLY A 77 3.10 -5.65 -5.76
C GLY A 77 2.30 -6.24 -4.60
N LEU A 78 1.38 -7.16 -4.85
CA LEU A 78 0.61 -7.85 -3.81
C LEU A 78 1.48 -8.86 -3.05
N THR A 79 1.10 -9.14 -1.79
CA THR A 79 1.73 -10.24 -1.04
C THR A 79 1.43 -11.59 -1.69
N PRO A 80 2.30 -12.61 -1.51
CA PRO A 80 2.07 -13.94 -2.07
C PRO A 80 0.71 -14.54 -1.67
N THR A 81 0.28 -14.33 -0.44
CA THR A 81 -1.02 -14.77 0.08
C THR A 81 -2.17 -14.16 -0.71
N VAL A 82 -2.13 -12.83 -0.92
CA VAL A 82 -3.20 -12.11 -1.64
C VAL A 82 -3.19 -12.45 -3.14
N ARG A 83 -2.01 -12.66 -3.74
CA ARG A 83 -1.90 -13.15 -5.14
C ARG A 83 -2.63 -14.46 -5.33
N ARG A 84 -2.41 -15.45 -4.44
CA ARG A 84 -3.13 -16.72 -4.48
C ARG A 84 -4.64 -16.57 -4.45
N LEU A 85 -5.16 -15.69 -3.58
CA LEU A 85 -6.60 -15.42 -3.52
C LEU A 85 -7.15 -14.83 -4.83
N VAL A 86 -6.31 -14.08 -5.56
CA VAL A 86 -6.67 -13.60 -6.90
C VAL A 86 -6.61 -14.76 -7.90
N GLU A 87 -5.55 -15.56 -7.90
CA GLU A 87 -5.36 -16.73 -8.76
C GLU A 87 -6.47 -17.77 -8.58
N ASP A 88 -6.93 -17.99 -7.35
CA ASP A 88 -8.04 -18.88 -7.02
C ASP A 88 -9.43 -18.27 -7.34
N GLY A 89 -9.48 -17.02 -7.87
CA GLY A 89 -10.73 -16.33 -8.19
C GLY A 89 -11.53 -15.84 -6.98
N GLN A 90 -10.99 -15.98 -5.76
CA GLN A 90 -11.65 -15.52 -4.53
C GLN A 90 -11.64 -14.00 -4.41
N LEU A 91 -10.66 -13.34 -5.04
CA LEU A 91 -10.58 -11.89 -5.16
C LEU A 91 -10.51 -11.47 -6.62
N SER A 92 -11.33 -10.53 -7.03
CA SER A 92 -11.20 -9.93 -8.37
C SER A 92 -10.02 -8.96 -8.44
N ALA A 93 -9.56 -8.63 -9.66
CA ALA A 93 -8.54 -7.61 -9.89
C ALA A 93 -8.91 -6.24 -9.27
N GLY A 94 -10.21 -5.92 -9.16
CA GLY A 94 -10.70 -4.71 -8.49
C GLY A 94 -10.45 -4.73 -6.98
N HIS A 95 -10.78 -5.85 -6.31
CA HIS A 95 -10.47 -6.06 -4.88
C HIS A 95 -8.96 -5.96 -4.64
N ALA A 96 -8.18 -6.65 -5.45
CA ALA A 96 -6.72 -6.67 -5.36
C ALA A 96 -6.11 -5.27 -5.46
N ARG A 97 -6.56 -4.46 -6.43
CA ARG A 97 -6.11 -3.06 -6.58
C ARG A 97 -6.43 -2.18 -5.39
N ALA A 98 -7.60 -2.37 -4.77
CA ALA A 98 -8.00 -1.63 -3.58
C ALA A 98 -7.10 -1.92 -2.38
N LEU A 99 -6.50 -3.12 -2.30
CA LEU A 99 -5.62 -3.55 -1.21
C LEU A 99 -4.16 -3.10 -1.38
N LEU A 100 -3.71 -2.74 -2.58
CA LEU A 100 -2.32 -2.35 -2.86
C LEU A 100 -1.75 -1.23 -1.97
N PRO A 101 -2.52 -0.20 -1.55
CA PRO A 101 -1.98 0.87 -0.70
C PRO A 101 -1.66 0.43 0.74
N LEU A 102 -2.07 -0.77 1.13
CA LEU A 102 -1.88 -1.29 2.48
C LEU A 102 -0.49 -1.89 2.67
N SER A 103 0.00 -1.92 3.91
CA SER A 103 1.19 -2.71 4.26
C SER A 103 0.90 -4.20 4.17
N SER A 104 1.93 -5.03 3.99
CA SER A 104 1.79 -6.48 3.80
C SER A 104 0.86 -7.15 4.82
N ALA A 105 1.05 -6.92 6.12
CA ALA A 105 0.19 -7.48 7.16
C ALA A 105 -1.25 -6.97 7.10
N ALA A 106 -1.46 -5.67 6.81
CA ALA A 106 -2.79 -5.09 6.66
C ALA A 106 -3.48 -5.57 5.37
N GLN A 107 -2.71 -5.82 4.32
CA GLN A 107 -3.18 -6.34 3.05
C GLN A 107 -3.76 -7.75 3.20
N GLU A 108 -3.05 -8.65 3.90
CA GLU A 108 -3.50 -10.02 4.16
C GLU A 108 -4.73 -10.07 5.06
N SER A 109 -4.71 -9.28 6.16
CA SER A 109 -5.85 -9.18 7.06
C SER A 109 -7.10 -8.64 6.35
N ALA A 110 -6.94 -7.59 5.53
CA ALA A 110 -8.04 -7.03 4.76
C ALA A 110 -8.54 -8.00 3.67
N ALA A 111 -7.65 -8.72 2.98
CA ALA A 111 -8.00 -9.74 2.01
C ALA A 111 -8.86 -10.84 2.64
N SER A 112 -8.47 -11.36 3.81
CA SER A 112 -9.26 -12.35 4.55
C SER A 112 -10.65 -11.81 4.93
N ALA A 113 -10.74 -10.55 5.37
CA ALA A 113 -12.02 -9.91 5.68
C ALA A 113 -12.91 -9.72 4.45
N VAL A 114 -12.31 -9.42 3.29
CA VAL A 114 -13.05 -9.28 2.01
C VAL A 114 -13.63 -10.62 1.58
N VAL A 115 -12.85 -11.70 1.63
CA VAL A 115 -13.28 -13.05 1.24
C VAL A 115 -14.35 -13.55 2.20
N SER A 116 -14.12 -13.49 3.52
CA SER A 116 -15.06 -14.00 4.52
C SER A 116 -16.37 -13.20 4.58
N GLY A 117 -16.31 -11.88 4.35
CA GLY A 117 -17.46 -10.99 4.37
C GLY A 117 -18.17 -10.83 3.00
N GLY A 118 -17.64 -11.40 1.93
CA GLY A 118 -18.18 -11.23 0.57
C GLY A 118 -18.29 -9.76 0.14
N LEU A 119 -17.29 -8.95 0.52
CA LEU A 119 -17.32 -7.51 0.31
C LEU A 119 -17.23 -7.17 -1.18
N SER A 120 -17.97 -6.17 -1.63
CA SER A 120 -17.84 -5.59 -2.96
C SER A 120 -16.54 -4.77 -3.08
N VAL A 121 -16.12 -4.47 -4.33
CA VAL A 121 -14.93 -3.62 -4.59
C VAL A 121 -15.03 -2.27 -3.87
N ARG A 122 -16.19 -1.60 -3.90
CA ARG A 122 -16.40 -0.32 -3.21
C ARG A 122 -16.27 -0.43 -1.69
N GLN A 123 -16.77 -1.52 -1.09
CA GLN A 123 -16.62 -1.77 0.33
C GLN A 123 -15.17 -2.07 0.70
N THR A 124 -14.45 -2.78 -0.18
CA THR A 124 -13.01 -3.05 -0.04
C THR A 124 -12.19 -1.77 -0.10
N GLU A 125 -12.50 -0.85 -1.02
CA GLU A 125 -11.87 0.47 -1.09
C GLU A 125 -12.10 1.29 0.19
N ALA A 126 -13.33 1.30 0.70
CA ALA A 126 -13.66 1.97 1.97
C ALA A 126 -12.91 1.36 3.16
N LEU A 127 -12.82 0.02 3.23
CA LEU A 127 -12.04 -0.70 4.23
C LEU A 127 -10.56 -0.34 4.15
N ALA A 128 -9.96 -0.41 2.96
CA ALA A 128 -8.57 -0.09 2.72
C ALA A 128 -8.26 1.37 3.11
N LYS A 129 -9.10 2.32 2.73
CA LYS A 129 -8.96 3.74 3.11
C LYS A 129 -8.99 3.92 4.63
N ARG A 130 -9.91 3.24 5.33
CA ARG A 130 -10.00 3.28 6.80
C ARG A 130 -8.75 2.70 7.48
N LEU A 131 -8.22 1.59 6.98
CA LEU A 131 -7.00 0.96 7.51
C LEU A 131 -5.76 1.81 7.23
N ALA A 132 -5.67 2.42 6.05
CA ALA A 132 -4.58 3.34 5.71
C ALA A 132 -4.62 4.63 6.56
N ALA A 133 -5.83 5.18 6.85
CA ALA A 133 -6.00 6.34 7.72
C ALA A 133 -5.59 6.01 9.17
N LYS A 134 -6.01 4.86 9.69
CA LYS A 134 -5.66 4.39 11.04
C LYS A 134 -4.14 4.23 11.23
N LYS A 135 -3.41 3.89 10.15
CA LYS A 135 -1.93 3.85 10.17
C LYS A 135 -1.29 5.23 10.21
N LYS A 136 -1.96 6.26 9.68
CA LYS A 136 -1.48 7.66 9.77
C LYS A 136 -1.69 8.25 11.17
N GLU A 137 -2.70 7.78 11.89
CA GLU A 137 -3.02 8.20 13.27
C GLU A 137 -2.30 7.39 14.33
N ALA A 138 -1.82 6.18 14.01
CA ALA A 138 -0.95 5.43 14.91
C ALA A 138 0.41 6.15 14.95
N PRO A 139 0.88 6.63 16.12
CA PRO A 139 2.22 7.18 16.23
C PRO A 139 3.20 6.09 15.79
N ALA A 140 4.19 6.48 14.98
CA ALA A 140 5.27 5.60 14.58
C ALA A 140 5.79 4.89 15.84
N THR A 141 5.61 3.56 15.91
CA THR A 141 6.19 2.73 16.95
C THR A 141 7.69 2.91 16.88
N VAL A 142 8.21 3.68 17.80
CA VAL A 142 9.63 3.84 18.05
C VAL A 142 10.15 2.46 18.48
N SER A 143 11.22 2.02 17.82
CA SER A 143 12.02 0.85 18.18
C SER A 143 12.20 0.72 19.68
N ALA A 144 12.23 -0.53 20.15
CA ALA A 144 12.45 -0.94 21.55
C ALA A 144 13.67 -0.25 22.19
N GLY A 145 13.42 0.92 22.75
CA GLY A 145 14.22 1.58 23.77
C GLY A 145 13.24 1.92 24.89
N VAL A 146 13.66 1.83 26.11
CA VAL A 146 12.86 2.16 27.31
C VAL A 146 12.05 3.43 27.04
N ASP A 147 10.71 3.31 27.13
CA ASP A 147 9.81 4.42 26.78
C ASP A 147 9.80 5.48 27.89
N TYR A 148 10.88 6.28 27.93
CA TYR A 148 11.01 7.41 28.85
C TYR A 148 9.83 8.38 28.79
N THR A 149 9.10 8.42 27.67
CA THR A 149 7.93 9.30 27.54
C THR A 149 6.71 8.76 28.28
N ALA A 150 6.48 7.45 28.25
CA ALA A 150 5.40 6.83 29.00
C ALA A 150 5.65 6.91 30.51
N GLU A 151 6.89 6.71 30.95
CA GLU A 151 7.29 6.84 32.35
C GLU A 151 7.19 8.29 32.83
N ALA A 152 7.72 9.24 32.06
CA ALA A 152 7.61 10.67 32.35
C ALA A 152 6.15 11.15 32.35
N GLN A 153 5.30 10.64 31.44
CA GLN A 153 3.87 10.95 31.41
C GLN A 153 3.17 10.47 32.69
N LYS A 154 3.47 9.25 33.15
CA LYS A 154 2.91 8.66 34.36
C LYS A 154 3.36 9.41 35.61
N ASP A 155 4.65 9.76 35.70
CA ASP A 155 5.22 10.53 36.82
C ASP A 155 4.59 11.93 36.90
N LEU A 156 4.52 12.64 35.75
CA LEU A 156 3.87 13.96 35.67
C LEU A 156 2.38 13.90 36.02
N SER A 157 1.64 12.91 35.51
CA SER A 157 0.23 12.73 35.86
C SER A 157 0.04 12.49 37.37
N SER A 158 0.91 11.68 37.97
CA SER A 158 0.86 11.39 39.41
C SER A 158 1.16 12.62 40.28
N ARG A 159 2.16 13.44 39.86
CA ARG A 159 2.55 14.66 40.58
C ARG A 159 1.56 15.81 40.43
N LEU A 160 0.97 15.95 39.24
CA LEU A 160 0.03 17.04 38.93
C LEU A 160 -1.42 16.67 39.27
N GLY A 161 -1.73 15.40 39.59
CA GLY A 161 -3.06 14.93 39.88
C GLY A 161 -4.06 15.08 38.73
N ARG A 162 -3.58 15.15 37.48
CA ARG A 162 -4.39 15.39 36.27
C ARG A 162 -3.87 14.63 35.05
N GLY A 163 -4.70 14.52 34.02
CA GLY A 163 -4.30 13.90 32.75
C GLY A 163 -3.17 14.67 32.07
N VAL A 164 -2.06 13.99 31.81
CA VAL A 164 -0.91 14.53 31.07
C VAL A 164 -0.69 13.65 29.86
N LYS A 165 -0.53 14.26 28.69
CA LYS A 165 -0.18 13.55 27.46
C LYS A 165 1.05 14.18 26.83
N ILE A 166 2.08 13.38 26.63
CA ILE A 166 3.33 13.82 25.98
C ILE A 166 3.34 13.28 24.55
N VAL A 167 3.36 14.19 23.59
CA VAL A 167 3.44 13.87 22.17
C VAL A 167 4.82 14.25 21.65
N THR A 168 5.64 13.28 21.31
CA THR A 168 6.98 13.47 20.76
C THR A 168 6.93 13.53 19.23
N GLY A 169 7.55 14.55 18.64
CA GLY A 169 7.73 14.68 17.19
C GLY A 169 9.21 14.78 16.84
N ARG A 170 9.56 14.59 15.59
CA ARG A 170 10.96 14.52 15.11
C ARG A 170 11.79 15.79 15.36
N LYS A 171 11.17 16.97 15.45
CA LYS A 171 11.85 18.27 15.74
C LYS A 171 11.19 19.05 16.88
N LYS A 172 9.93 18.79 17.18
CA LYS A 172 9.16 19.47 18.24
C LYS A 172 8.23 18.47 18.89
N GLY A 173 8.15 18.47 20.21
CA GLY A 173 7.14 17.76 20.99
C GLY A 173 6.15 18.76 21.59
N ARG A 174 5.04 18.27 22.12
CA ARG A 174 4.07 19.05 22.90
C ARG A 174 3.62 18.25 24.10
N ILE A 175 3.27 18.96 25.16
CA ILE A 175 2.66 18.41 26.37
C ILE A 175 1.24 18.96 26.43
N GLU A 176 0.27 18.07 26.55
CA GLU A 176 -1.14 18.40 26.75
C GLU A 176 -1.48 18.14 28.22
N LEU A 177 -2.08 19.11 28.90
CA LEU A 177 -2.51 19.00 30.28
C LEU A 177 -4.02 19.18 30.32
N GLU A 178 -4.72 18.30 31.04
CA GLU A 178 -6.14 18.42 31.28
C GLU A 178 -6.41 19.43 32.40
N TYR A 179 -7.50 20.21 32.27
CA TYR A 179 -7.98 21.14 33.31
C TYR A 179 -9.48 20.98 33.51
N TYR A 180 -9.97 21.27 34.69
CA TYR A 180 -11.33 21.05 35.14
C TYR A 180 -12.02 22.36 35.52
N GLY A 181 -12.38 23.17 34.54
CA GLY A 181 -13.03 24.48 34.72
C GLY A 181 -12.07 25.66 34.66
N LEU A 182 -12.64 26.88 34.69
CA LEU A 182 -11.87 28.13 34.50
C LEU A 182 -10.96 28.44 35.67
N ASP A 183 -11.37 28.13 36.89
CA ASP A 183 -10.56 28.41 38.11
C ASP A 183 -9.31 27.50 38.09
N ASP A 184 -9.47 26.23 37.83
CA ASP A 184 -8.35 25.26 37.69
C ASP A 184 -7.41 25.61 36.52
N LEU A 185 -7.94 26.21 35.43
CA LEU A 185 -7.12 26.70 34.33
C LEU A 185 -6.25 27.88 34.77
N ASN A 186 -6.80 28.81 35.54
CA ASN A 186 -6.06 29.97 36.06
C ASN A 186 -4.95 29.54 37.02
N ASP A 187 -5.25 28.66 37.96
CA ASP A 187 -4.25 28.07 38.87
C ASP A 187 -3.13 27.36 38.12
N LEU A 188 -3.47 26.62 37.05
CA LEU A 188 -2.49 25.94 36.18
C LEU A 188 -1.61 26.96 35.42
N LEU A 189 -2.19 28.01 34.88
CA LEU A 189 -1.46 29.08 34.19
C LEU A 189 -0.51 29.82 35.12
N ASP A 190 -0.93 30.12 36.33
CA ASP A 190 -0.10 30.78 37.34
C ASP A 190 1.07 29.86 37.76
N ALA A 191 0.82 28.55 37.96
CA ALA A 191 1.85 27.60 38.25
C ALA A 191 2.86 27.46 37.08
N LEU A 192 2.40 27.44 35.83
CA LEU A 192 3.26 27.41 34.66
C LEU A 192 4.08 28.70 34.48
N ALA A 193 3.55 29.86 34.86
CA ALA A 193 4.25 31.17 34.81
C ALA A 193 5.45 31.21 35.78
N LEU A 194 5.41 30.45 36.85
CA LEU A 194 6.52 30.32 37.80
C LEU A 194 7.66 29.42 37.32
N LEU A 195 7.44 28.63 36.25
CA LEU A 195 8.50 27.79 35.69
C LEU A 195 9.50 28.65 34.93
N ARG A 196 10.74 28.74 35.44
CA ARG A 196 11.87 29.30 34.69
C ARG A 196 12.32 28.27 33.67
N VAL A 197 11.91 28.42 32.42
CA VAL A 197 12.40 27.59 31.33
C VAL A 197 13.82 28.04 30.92
N THR A 198 14.84 27.34 31.35
CA THR A 198 16.21 27.54 30.86
C THR A 198 16.23 27.23 29.37
N LYS A 199 16.55 28.19 28.51
CA LYS A 199 16.74 27.96 27.06
C LYS A 199 17.73 26.82 26.87
N ALA A 200 17.33 25.73 26.23
CA ALA A 200 18.27 24.72 25.79
C ALA A 200 19.31 25.37 24.89
N GLN A 201 20.59 25.32 25.29
CA GLN A 201 21.71 25.79 24.47
C GLN A 201 21.68 25.04 23.13
N LYS A 202 21.69 25.78 22.02
CA LYS A 202 22.00 25.26 20.70
C LYS A 202 23.39 24.63 20.80
N GLY A 203 23.46 23.30 20.59
CA GLY A 203 24.75 22.63 20.40
C GLY A 203 25.47 23.21 19.18
N PRO A 204 26.83 23.17 19.16
CA PRO A 204 27.61 23.76 18.07
C PRO A 204 27.34 23.03 16.75
N GLU A 205 27.13 23.83 15.72
CA GLU A 205 27.16 23.37 14.32
C GLU A 205 28.60 22.88 14.00
N SER A 206 28.71 21.64 13.59
CA SER A 206 29.86 21.09 12.87
C SER A 206 29.36 20.20 11.74
#